data_808aaed1e12ce4fabeeb8ca703d34d65
#
_entry.id   808aaed1e12ce4fabeeb8ca703d34d65
#
_cell.length_a   1.000
_cell.length_b   1.000
_cell.length_c   1.000
_cell.angle_alpha   90.00
_cell.angle_beta   90.00
_cell.angle_gamma   90.00
#
_symmetry.space_group_name_H-M   'P 1'
#
loop_
_entity.id
_entity.type
_entity.pdbx_description
1 polymer ?
#
loop_
_entity_poly.entity_id
_entity_poly.type
_entity_poly.pdbx_seq_one_letter_code
_entity_poly.pdbx_strand_id
1 'polypeptide(L)'
;MTNDRIESEAGRDIGAELLEAIRDVKAGRVGAAYVVDANEVISTRLRTGLSQAQFAAALQISPRTLQQWEQGRRRPSGAADTLLKIIARHPEVVRDVAAGA
;
A
#
# COMPACT_ATOMS: atom_id res chain seq x y z
N MET A 1 8.66 -18.95 16.64
CA MET A 1 8.89 -18.49 16.23
C MET A 1 9.02 -18.04 15.76
N THR A 2 8.81 -18.27 15.70
CA THR A 2 9.03 -17.81 15.20
C THR A 2 9.18 -17.23 14.68
N ASN A 3 9.18 -17.38 14.63
CA ASN A 3 9.55 -16.77 14.16
C ASN A 3 9.93 -16.33 13.78
N ASP A 4 9.99 -16.52 13.88
CA ASP A 4 10.60 -16.00 13.77
C ASP A 4 10.97 -15.49 13.34
N ARG A 5 11.19 -15.56 13.22
CA ARG A 5 11.51 -14.98 13.00
C ARG A 5 11.86 -14.46 12.28
N ILE A 6 11.85 -14.27 11.64
CA ILE A 6 12.08 -13.60 11.00
C ILE A 6 12.53 -12.60 11.47
N GLU A 7 12.87 -12.26 12.03
CA GLU A 7 13.15 -11.49 12.50
C GLU A 7 13.60 -10.51 12.40
N SER A 8 13.69 -10.04 12.61
CA SER A 8 13.82 -9.15 12.77
C SER A 8 14.41 -8.38 12.64
N GLU A 9 14.76 -8.01 12.20
CA GLU A 9 15.25 -7.39 12.13
C GLU A 9 15.14 -6.42 12.27
N ALA A 10 15.72 -6.27 11.95
CA ALA A 10 15.92 -5.04 12.05
C ALA A 10 15.02 -4.43 12.98
N GLY A 11 15.00 -4.90 14.01
CA GLY A 11 14.20 -4.39 14.98
C GLY A 11 12.77 -4.41 14.61
N ARG A 12 12.49 -4.11 13.40
CA ARG A 12 11.16 -4.09 12.94
C ARG A 12 10.87 -5.37 12.23
N ASP A 13 9.91 -6.05 12.69
CA ASP A 13 9.58 -7.34 12.11
C ASP A 13 8.38 -7.21 11.20
N ILE A 14 8.64 -7.04 9.94
CA ILE A 14 7.59 -6.91 8.94
C ILE A 14 6.78 -8.19 8.84
N GLY A 15 7.45 -9.34 9.04
CA GLY A 15 6.73 -10.61 9.05
C GLY A 15 5.69 -10.67 10.14
N ALA A 16 6.04 -10.16 11.32
CA ALA A 16 5.09 -10.14 12.43
C ALA A 16 3.92 -9.22 12.13
N GLU A 17 4.18 -8.10 11.48
CA GLU A 17 3.12 -7.18 11.14
C GLU A 17 2.17 -7.77 10.10
N LEU A 18 2.72 -8.49 9.15
CA LEU A 18 1.90 -9.19 8.18
C LEU A 18 1.06 -10.28 8.85
N LEU A 19 1.66 -10.97 9.79
CA LEU A 19 0.98 -12.00 10.52
C LEU A 19 -0.19 -11.44 11.32
N GLU A 20 0.01 -10.28 11.91
CA GLU A 20 -1.04 -9.61 12.64
C GLU A 20 -2.20 -9.25 11.73
N ALA A 21 -1.88 -8.75 10.54
CA ALA A 21 -2.90 -8.40 9.57
C ALA A 21 -3.68 -9.64 9.15
N ILE A 22 -3.00 -10.76 8.98
CA ILE A 22 -3.65 -12.01 8.61
C ILE A 22 -4.56 -12.47 9.74
N ARG A 23 -4.13 -12.33 10.98
CA ARG A 23 -4.97 -12.70 12.10
C ARG A 23 -6.21 -11.85 12.18
N ASP A 24 -6.08 -10.55 11.89
CA ASP A 24 -7.25 -9.67 11.84
C ASP A 24 -8.24 -10.16 10.79
N VAL A 25 -7.74 -10.57 9.66
CA VAL A 25 -8.60 -11.12 8.62
C VAL A 25 -9.33 -12.33 9.13
N LYS A 26 -8.62 -13.24 9.78
CA LYS A 26 -9.23 -14.45 10.31
C LYS A 26 -10.24 -14.17 11.40
N ALA A 27 -10.08 -13.07 12.10
CA ALA A 27 -10.99 -12.72 13.18
C ALA A 27 -12.30 -12.15 12.67
N GLY A 28 -12.57 -12.22 11.39
CA GLY A 28 -13.84 -11.81 10.85
C GLY A 28 -13.80 -10.58 9.99
N ARG A 29 -12.65 -10.01 9.85
CA ARG A 29 -12.49 -8.84 8.99
C ARG A 29 -11.88 -9.25 7.65
N VAL A 30 -12.31 -10.36 7.18
CA VAL A 30 -11.74 -11.00 6.01
C VAL A 30 -11.78 -10.10 4.82
N GLY A 31 -10.65 -9.93 4.20
CA GLY A 31 -10.54 -9.22 2.95
C GLY A 31 -10.77 -7.73 3.09
N ALA A 32 -11.94 -7.36 3.60
CA ALA A 32 -12.31 -5.96 3.68
C ALA A 32 -11.31 -5.14 4.49
N ALA A 33 -10.88 -5.68 5.63
CA ALA A 33 -9.97 -4.93 6.49
C ALA A 33 -8.57 -4.86 5.92
N TYR A 34 -8.28 -5.71 4.97
CA TYR A 34 -6.93 -5.83 4.46
C TYR A 34 -6.75 -5.27 3.06
N VAL A 35 -7.81 -4.97 2.39
CA VAL A 35 -7.75 -4.35 1.07
C VAL A 35 -7.66 -2.84 1.25
N VAL A 36 -6.76 -2.23 0.49
CA VAL A 36 -6.60 -0.79 0.53
C VAL A 36 -7.88 -0.15 0.00
N ASP A 37 -8.52 0.68 0.82
CA ASP A 37 -9.74 1.33 0.40
C ASP A 37 -9.44 2.70 -0.20
N ALA A 38 -10.49 3.37 -0.68
CA ALA A 38 -10.35 4.64 -1.37
C ALA A 38 -9.66 5.70 -0.52
N ASN A 39 -10.01 5.77 0.75
CA ASN A 39 -9.40 6.77 1.64
C ASN A 39 -7.92 6.50 1.85
N GLU A 40 -7.56 5.24 1.93
CA GLU A 40 -6.15 4.89 2.08
C GLU A 40 -5.35 5.21 0.84
N VAL A 41 -5.94 5.01 -0.34
CA VAL A 41 -5.26 5.40 -1.57
C VAL A 41 -4.99 6.89 -1.56
N ILE A 42 -6.00 7.68 -1.22
CA ILE A 42 -5.86 9.13 -1.19
C ILE A 42 -4.80 9.56 -0.18
N SER A 43 -4.88 9.05 1.04
CA SER A 43 -3.93 9.46 2.06
C SER A 43 -2.52 9.02 1.75
N THR A 44 -2.37 7.86 1.12
CA THR A 44 -1.06 7.38 0.71
C THR A 44 -0.47 8.31 -0.33
N ARG A 45 -1.27 8.70 -1.33
CA ARG A 45 -0.78 9.64 -2.33
C ARG A 45 -0.42 10.98 -1.70
N LEU A 46 -1.26 11.48 -0.82
CA LEU A 46 -0.98 12.77 -0.19
C LEU A 46 0.32 12.76 0.60
N ARG A 47 0.66 11.63 1.20
CA ARG A 47 1.94 11.53 1.90
C ARG A 47 3.13 11.65 0.96
N THR A 48 2.96 11.27 -0.28
CA THR A 48 4.05 11.38 -1.24
C THR A 48 4.23 12.79 -1.74
N GLY A 49 3.22 13.63 -1.61
CA GLY A 49 3.25 14.98 -2.15
C GLY A 49 3.04 15.05 -3.65
N LEU A 50 2.69 13.95 -4.27
CA LEU A 50 2.51 13.91 -5.72
C LEU A 50 1.07 14.15 -6.09
N SER A 51 0.86 14.74 -7.26
CA SER A 51 -0.47 14.89 -7.84
C SER A 51 -0.97 13.52 -8.30
N GLN A 52 -2.24 13.46 -8.66
CA GLN A 52 -2.79 12.23 -9.22
C GLN A 52 -2.02 11.79 -10.46
N ALA A 53 -1.73 12.73 -11.35
CA ALA A 53 -1.02 12.41 -12.59
C ALA A 53 0.38 11.89 -12.30
N GLN A 54 1.08 12.56 -11.39
CA GLN A 54 2.43 12.16 -11.04
C GLN A 54 2.46 10.80 -10.35
N PHE A 55 1.52 10.58 -9.45
CA PHE A 55 1.46 9.32 -8.73
C PHE A 55 1.13 8.17 -9.68
N ALA A 56 0.15 8.39 -10.55
CA ALA A 56 -0.22 7.37 -11.53
C ALA A 56 0.96 7.03 -12.44
N ALA A 57 1.70 8.05 -12.89
CA ALA A 57 2.85 7.83 -13.74
C ALA A 57 3.92 7.03 -13.00
N ALA A 58 4.17 7.34 -11.74
CA ALA A 58 5.16 6.61 -10.97
C ALA A 58 4.78 5.14 -10.80
N LEU A 59 3.49 4.86 -10.67
CA LEU A 59 3.01 3.49 -10.53
C LEU A 59 2.78 2.81 -11.87
N GLN A 60 2.95 3.55 -12.96
CA GLN A 60 2.72 3.04 -14.32
C GLN A 60 1.28 2.57 -14.52
N ILE A 61 0.35 3.33 -13.99
CA ILE A 61 -1.07 3.13 -14.21
C ILE A 61 -1.64 4.38 -14.84
N SER A 62 -2.83 4.25 -15.43
CA SER A 62 -3.47 5.42 -16.01
C SER A 62 -4.03 6.32 -14.88
N PRO A 63 -4.08 7.63 -15.11
CA PRO A 63 -4.73 8.50 -14.13
C PRO A 63 -6.18 8.12 -13.87
N ARG A 64 -6.85 7.60 -14.89
CA ARG A 64 -8.23 7.16 -14.73
C ARG A 64 -8.34 6.00 -13.74
N THR A 65 -7.41 5.06 -13.82
CA THR A 65 -7.39 3.95 -12.88
C THR A 65 -7.21 4.46 -11.45
N LEU A 66 -6.28 5.37 -11.26
CA LEU A 66 -6.06 5.95 -9.93
C LEU A 66 -7.31 6.68 -9.45
N GLN A 67 -7.95 7.45 -10.33
CA GLN A 67 -9.17 8.14 -9.96
C GLN A 67 -10.25 7.18 -9.52
N GLN A 68 -10.38 6.06 -10.22
CA GLN A 68 -11.38 5.06 -9.85
C GLN A 68 -11.09 4.46 -8.48
N TRP A 69 -9.82 4.24 -8.18
CA TRP A 69 -9.43 3.77 -6.84
C TRP A 69 -9.80 4.81 -5.77
N GLU A 70 -9.49 6.08 -6.04
CA GLU A 70 -9.73 7.15 -5.07
C GLU A 70 -11.20 7.47 -4.90
N GLN A 71 -12.00 7.15 -5.91
CA GLN A 71 -13.46 7.33 -5.84
C GLN A 71 -14.17 6.09 -5.30
N GLY A 72 -13.44 5.02 -5.06
CA GLY A 72 -14.03 3.82 -4.53
C GLY A 72 -14.78 2.98 -5.55
N ARG A 73 -14.62 3.29 -6.84
CA ARG A 73 -15.30 2.54 -7.90
C ARG A 73 -14.60 1.24 -8.23
N ARG A 74 -13.31 1.20 -8.01
CA ARG A 74 -12.51 0.01 -8.19
C ARG A 74 -11.53 -0.06 -7.06
N ARG A 75 -11.10 -1.26 -6.73
CA ARG A 75 -10.10 -1.46 -5.69
C ARG A 75 -8.82 -1.95 -6.32
N PRO A 76 -7.69 -1.46 -5.83
CA PRO A 76 -6.41 -2.05 -6.25
C PRO A 76 -6.39 -3.50 -5.81
N SER A 77 -5.79 -4.34 -6.63
CA SER A 77 -5.70 -5.75 -6.30
C SER A 77 -4.34 -6.27 -6.71
N GLY A 78 -3.99 -7.44 -6.17
CA GLY A 78 -2.73 -8.07 -6.50
C GLY A 78 -1.54 -7.18 -6.18
N ALA A 79 -0.65 -7.05 -7.14
CA ALA A 79 0.58 -6.28 -6.95
C ALA A 79 0.30 -4.83 -6.63
N ALA A 80 -0.76 -4.25 -7.19
CA ALA A 80 -1.08 -2.86 -6.93
C ALA A 80 -1.44 -2.63 -5.47
N ASP A 81 -2.21 -3.53 -4.90
CA ASP A 81 -2.59 -3.44 -3.49
C ASP A 81 -1.35 -3.53 -2.61
N THR A 82 -0.48 -4.48 -2.89
CA THR A 82 0.76 -4.65 -2.14
C THR A 82 1.65 -3.42 -2.26
N LEU A 83 1.77 -2.90 -3.48
CA LEU A 83 2.59 -1.73 -3.72
C LEU A 83 2.09 -0.53 -2.93
N LEU A 84 0.79 -0.32 -2.91
CA LEU A 84 0.22 0.79 -2.14
C LEU A 84 0.50 0.65 -0.64
N LYS A 85 0.48 -0.57 -0.12
CA LYS A 85 0.81 -0.79 1.28
C LYS A 85 2.26 -0.45 1.57
N ILE A 86 3.15 -0.78 0.65
CA ILE A 86 4.57 -0.44 0.80
C ILE A 86 4.74 1.08 0.77
N ILE A 87 4.09 1.75 -0.17
CA ILE A 87 4.20 3.19 -0.29
C ILE A 87 3.64 3.89 0.94
N ALA A 88 2.58 3.34 1.51
CA ALA A 88 2.00 3.93 2.71
C ALA A 88 3.02 3.98 3.85
N ARG A 89 3.93 3.02 3.90
CA ARG A 89 4.97 2.99 4.91
C ARG A 89 6.22 3.75 4.51
N HIS A 90 6.46 3.82 3.22
CA HIS A 90 7.70 4.39 2.68
C HIS A 90 7.39 5.29 1.50
N PRO A 91 6.71 6.41 1.76
CA PRO A 91 6.31 7.30 0.66
C PRO A 91 7.50 7.87 -0.11
N GLU A 92 8.66 7.93 0.52
CA GLU A 92 9.84 8.45 -0.14
C GLU A 92 10.26 7.60 -1.34
N VAL A 93 9.94 6.31 -1.32
CA VAL A 93 10.35 5.41 -2.40
C VAL A 93 9.70 5.83 -3.72
N VAL A 94 8.43 6.16 -3.68
CA VAL A 94 7.75 6.53 -4.92
C VAL A 94 8.16 7.93 -5.37
N ARG A 95 8.51 8.80 -4.43
CA ARG A 95 9.05 10.11 -4.80
C ARG A 95 10.36 9.97 -5.53
N ASP A 96 11.20 9.05 -5.07
CA ASP A 96 12.47 8.79 -5.73
C ASP A 96 12.26 8.30 -7.16
N VAL A 97 11.32 7.40 -7.35
CA VAL A 97 11.00 6.90 -8.68
C VAL A 97 10.48 8.03 -9.56
N ALA A 98 9.58 8.83 -9.02
CA ALA A 98 8.97 9.91 -9.79
C ALA A 98 10.00 10.97 -10.17
N ALA A 99 10.95 11.25 -9.29
CA ALA A 99 11.95 12.30 -9.54
C ALA A 99 13.11 11.79 -10.36
N GLY A 100 13.53 10.55 -10.12
CA GLY A 100 14.75 10.04 -10.70
C GLY A 100 14.54 9.21 -11.95
N ALA A 101 13.33 8.83 -12.19
CA ALA A 101 13.05 8.04 -13.37
C ALA A 101 13.34 8.80 -14.62
#